data_2f88348bfcec1005a010f1d7062b4505
#
_entry.id   2f88348bfcec1005a010f1d7062b4505
#
_cell.length_a   1.000
_cell.length_b   1.000
_cell.length_c   1.000
_cell.angle_alpha   90.00
_cell.angle_beta   90.00
_cell.angle_gamma   90.00
#
_symmetry.space_group_name_H-M   'P 1'
#
loop_
_entity.id
_entity.type
_entity.pdbx_description
1 polymer ?
#
loop_
_entity_poly.entity_id
_entity_poly.type
_entity_poly.pdbx_seq_one_letter_code
_entity_poly.pdbx_strand_id
1 'polypeptide(L)'
;MTVIALVLAVAVSGIVGGGLKTRVQSFIGGAVLSVVVMIFLNLTQWLKYPALGVPGIILMTLLVASVVLVLSIGFNQRRGLIIVLGMALVAAAMWLPGQCLFFYIQGPLGILLIVVIMAAIGVLLGIVFGGDGRKEISRAAGITGAFAGLIMAMDEALQYWSEYLSLIPLNNGYISTIGAVTPAIKRQENMWLSLIDSYAHLILPTAALLIISVAGYTRYSRASLLEVMNQDYVRTARAKGLNERTVVVRHAMRNALLPIATIVPVDITALIGGAVITEQVFAWAGMGALFIRGLNAVDVNLVMGYVMIVGLMAVIGNVIADLLYSALDPRIRIS
;
A
#
# COMPACT_ATOMS: atom_id res chain seq x y z
N MET A 1 18.67 5.10 -2.75
CA MET A 1 18.48 4.09 -3.80
C MET A 1 19.20 2.77 -3.49
N THR A 2 20.49 2.76 -3.19
CA THR A 2 21.24 1.54 -2.82
C THR A 2 20.66 0.80 -1.61
N VAL A 3 20.19 1.53 -0.58
CA VAL A 3 19.56 0.94 0.62
C VAL A 3 18.23 0.26 0.29
N ILE A 4 17.38 0.89 -0.54
CA ILE A 4 16.09 0.33 -0.98
C ILE A 4 16.32 -0.94 -1.80
N ALA A 5 17.30 -0.93 -2.69
CA ALA A 5 17.70 -2.08 -3.48
C ALA A 5 18.16 -3.25 -2.61
N LEU A 6 18.95 -2.97 -1.57
CA LEU A 6 19.42 -3.96 -0.62
C LEU A 6 18.29 -4.53 0.23
N VAL A 7 17.36 -3.68 0.69
CA VAL A 7 16.17 -4.11 1.43
C VAL A 7 15.26 -5.00 0.56
N LEU A 8 15.03 -4.64 -0.70
CA LEU A 8 14.26 -5.46 -1.65
C LEU A 8 14.96 -6.81 -1.91
N ALA A 9 16.27 -6.83 -2.09
CA ALA A 9 17.02 -8.06 -2.28
C ALA A 9 16.93 -9.00 -1.05
N VAL A 10 17.01 -8.42 0.17
CA VAL A 10 16.84 -9.17 1.42
C VAL A 10 15.39 -9.67 1.56
N ALA A 11 14.38 -8.86 1.25
CA ALA A 11 12.98 -9.25 1.32
C ALA A 11 12.67 -10.39 0.34
N VAL A 12 13.13 -10.29 -0.91
CA VAL A 12 12.95 -11.35 -1.93
C VAL A 12 13.65 -12.63 -1.50
N SER A 13 14.88 -12.54 -0.92
CA SER A 13 15.59 -13.72 -0.43
C SER A 13 14.90 -14.38 0.76
N GLY A 14 14.17 -13.63 1.56
CA GLY A 14 13.38 -14.12 2.69
C GLY A 14 12.08 -14.84 2.26
N ILE A 15 11.45 -14.38 1.17
CA ILE A 15 10.22 -14.96 0.63
C ILE A 15 10.50 -16.28 -0.10
N VAL A 16 11.63 -16.40 -0.78
CA VAL A 16 12.04 -17.64 -1.48
C VAL A 16 12.54 -18.66 -0.43
N GLY A 17 11.59 -19.40 0.14
CA GLY A 17 11.89 -20.48 1.07
C GLY A 17 12.73 -21.58 0.40
N GLY A 18 13.93 -21.83 0.87
CA GLY A 18 14.85 -22.83 0.33
C GLY A 18 16.13 -22.94 1.15
N GLY A 19 16.98 -23.89 0.81
CA GLY A 19 18.30 -24.06 1.45
C GLY A 19 19.23 -22.85 1.26
N LEU A 20 20.35 -22.85 1.94
CA LEU A 20 21.30 -21.71 1.96
C LEU A 20 21.71 -21.26 0.53
N LYS A 21 21.91 -22.22 -0.39
CA LYS A 21 22.24 -21.94 -1.80
C LYS A 21 21.17 -21.15 -2.54
N THR A 22 19.89 -21.49 -2.37
CA THR A 22 18.76 -20.79 -3.01
C THR A 22 18.56 -19.38 -2.45
N ARG A 23 18.83 -19.18 -1.17
CA ARG A 23 18.80 -17.85 -0.54
C ARG A 23 19.90 -16.94 -1.05
N VAL A 24 21.14 -17.48 -1.18
CA VAL A 24 22.25 -16.71 -1.75
C VAL A 24 22.01 -16.38 -3.20
N GLN A 25 21.48 -17.31 -4.00
CA GLN A 25 21.13 -17.06 -5.41
C GLN A 25 20.02 -16.01 -5.56
N SER A 26 18.97 -16.06 -4.73
CA SER A 26 17.90 -15.05 -4.76
C SER A 26 18.38 -13.68 -4.28
N PHE A 27 19.30 -13.64 -3.30
CA PHE A 27 19.94 -12.40 -2.87
C PHE A 27 20.80 -11.78 -3.99
N ILE A 28 21.64 -12.57 -4.63
CA ILE A 28 22.47 -12.13 -5.77
C ILE A 28 21.55 -11.69 -6.92
N GLY A 29 20.53 -12.47 -7.25
CA GLY A 29 19.54 -12.11 -8.29
C GLY A 29 18.82 -10.80 -7.98
N GLY A 30 18.40 -10.59 -6.76
CA GLY A 30 17.79 -9.34 -6.28
C GLY A 30 18.76 -8.16 -6.35
N ALA A 31 20.01 -8.36 -5.96
CA ALA A 31 21.05 -7.34 -6.04
C ALA A 31 21.38 -6.96 -7.50
N VAL A 32 21.51 -7.94 -8.38
CA VAL A 32 21.73 -7.71 -9.82
C VAL A 32 20.56 -6.98 -10.43
N LEU A 33 19.32 -7.41 -10.14
CA LEU A 33 18.11 -6.74 -10.63
C LEU A 33 18.05 -5.28 -10.16
N SER A 34 18.38 -5.01 -8.91
CA SER A 34 18.38 -3.65 -8.37
C SER A 34 19.45 -2.76 -9.03
N VAL A 35 20.63 -3.30 -9.33
CA VAL A 35 21.67 -2.59 -10.08
C VAL A 35 21.22 -2.31 -11.50
N VAL A 36 20.59 -3.28 -12.19
CA VAL A 36 20.05 -3.10 -13.55
C VAL A 36 18.96 -2.02 -13.55
N VAL A 37 18.03 -2.05 -12.60
CA VAL A 37 17.00 -1.01 -12.45
C VAL A 37 17.62 0.36 -12.18
N MET A 38 18.65 0.43 -11.34
CA MET A 38 19.36 1.68 -11.05
C MET A 38 20.07 2.25 -12.29
N ILE A 39 20.73 1.38 -13.06
CA ILE A 39 21.37 1.77 -14.33
C ILE A 39 20.32 2.25 -15.32
N PHE A 40 19.20 1.55 -15.47
CA PHE A 40 18.09 1.92 -16.33
C PHE A 40 17.50 3.29 -15.94
N LEU A 41 17.23 3.52 -14.66
CA LEU A 41 16.70 4.80 -14.15
C LEU A 41 17.68 5.96 -14.36
N ASN A 42 19.01 5.71 -14.28
CA ASN A 42 20.03 6.71 -14.57
C ASN A 42 20.16 7.01 -16.07
N LEU A 43 20.19 5.97 -16.91
CA LEU A 43 20.32 6.12 -18.36
C LEU A 43 19.10 6.82 -18.99
N THR A 44 17.90 6.47 -18.53
CA THR A 44 16.65 7.07 -19.03
C THR A 44 16.35 8.43 -18.43
N GLN A 45 17.12 8.86 -17.41
CA GLN A 45 16.79 10.04 -16.58
C GLN A 45 15.35 10.06 -16.10
N TRP A 46 14.73 8.86 -15.93
CA TRP A 46 13.33 8.71 -15.58
C TRP A 46 12.96 9.40 -14.26
N LEU A 47 13.88 9.43 -13.29
CA LEU A 47 13.69 10.16 -12.04
C LEU A 47 13.62 11.68 -12.22
N LYS A 48 14.15 12.20 -13.33
CA LYS A 48 14.10 13.63 -13.65
C LYS A 48 12.84 13.99 -14.44
N TYR A 49 12.39 13.06 -15.29
CA TYR A 49 11.21 13.22 -16.14
C TYR A 49 10.35 11.95 -16.09
N PRO A 50 9.73 11.64 -14.94
CA PRO A 50 8.90 10.48 -14.84
C PRO A 50 7.64 10.70 -15.67
N ALA A 51 7.41 9.82 -16.63
CA ALA A 51 6.16 9.74 -17.38
C ALA A 51 5.77 8.26 -17.46
N LEU A 52 4.54 7.96 -17.17
CA LEU A 52 3.98 6.62 -17.39
C LEU A 52 3.52 6.49 -18.84
N GLY A 53 2.77 7.46 -19.33
CA GLY A 53 2.14 7.42 -20.63
C GLY A 53 1.30 6.16 -20.85
N VAL A 54 0.81 5.97 -22.05
CA VAL A 54 -0.01 4.79 -22.38
C VAL A 54 0.70 3.46 -22.09
N PRO A 55 1.99 3.25 -22.44
CA PRO A 55 2.68 2.00 -22.12
C PRO A 55 2.81 1.72 -20.62
N GLY A 56 3.09 2.75 -19.83
CA GLY A 56 3.20 2.63 -18.37
C GLY A 56 1.87 2.31 -17.71
N ILE A 57 0.78 2.93 -18.16
CA ILE A 57 -0.58 2.65 -17.69
C ILE A 57 -0.96 1.20 -17.99
N ILE A 58 -0.68 0.70 -19.19
CA ILE A 58 -0.94 -0.70 -19.57
C ILE A 58 -0.16 -1.63 -18.63
N LEU A 59 1.14 -1.40 -18.46
CA LEU A 59 2.01 -2.25 -17.64
C LEU A 59 1.55 -2.28 -16.18
N MET A 60 1.29 -1.13 -15.59
CA MET A 60 0.83 -1.02 -14.19
C MET A 60 -0.56 -1.64 -14.00
N THR A 61 -1.48 -1.42 -14.94
CA THR A 61 -2.82 -2.03 -14.89
C THR A 61 -2.74 -3.55 -15.03
N LEU A 62 -1.85 -4.09 -15.89
CA LEU A 62 -1.61 -5.53 -16.01
C LEU A 62 -1.01 -6.12 -14.72
N LEU A 63 -0.13 -5.41 -14.07
CA LEU A 63 0.44 -5.79 -12.76
C LEU A 63 -0.67 -5.91 -11.71
N VAL A 64 -1.50 -4.89 -11.55
CA VAL A 64 -2.64 -4.90 -10.63
C VAL A 64 -3.62 -6.01 -11.00
N ALA A 65 -3.96 -6.14 -12.29
CA ALA A 65 -4.82 -7.19 -12.81
C ALA A 65 -4.34 -8.59 -12.43
N SER A 66 -3.02 -8.84 -12.55
CA SER A 66 -2.42 -10.13 -12.17
C SER A 66 -2.57 -10.43 -10.68
N VAL A 67 -2.36 -9.43 -9.81
CA VAL A 67 -2.55 -9.58 -8.37
C VAL A 67 -4.02 -9.83 -8.02
N VAL A 68 -4.94 -9.07 -8.60
CA VAL A 68 -6.38 -9.22 -8.39
C VAL A 68 -6.86 -10.60 -8.85
N LEU A 69 -6.36 -11.11 -10.00
CA LEU A 69 -6.69 -12.45 -10.48
C LEU A 69 -6.24 -13.54 -9.51
N VAL A 70 -5.00 -13.45 -9.00
CA VAL A 70 -4.48 -14.43 -8.03
C VAL A 70 -5.32 -14.46 -6.75
N LEU A 71 -5.74 -13.28 -6.27
CA LEU A 71 -6.46 -13.16 -5.00
C LEU A 71 -7.96 -13.49 -5.09
N SER A 72 -8.61 -13.25 -6.25
CA SER A 72 -10.08 -13.30 -6.35
C SER A 72 -10.63 -14.47 -7.17
N ILE A 73 -10.09 -14.73 -8.37
CA ILE A 73 -10.69 -15.66 -9.34
C ILE A 73 -9.82 -16.91 -9.53
N GLY A 74 -8.49 -16.77 -9.38
CA GLY A 74 -7.52 -17.77 -9.82
C GLY A 74 -7.42 -17.83 -11.35
N PHE A 75 -6.43 -18.59 -11.84
CA PHE A 75 -6.17 -18.70 -13.30
C PHE A 75 -7.09 -19.68 -14.04
N ASN A 76 -8.05 -20.30 -13.34
CA ASN A 76 -8.85 -21.38 -13.91
C ASN A 76 -10.05 -20.89 -14.77
N GLN A 77 -10.45 -19.63 -14.64
CA GLN A 77 -11.58 -19.06 -15.39
C GLN A 77 -11.09 -18.22 -16.57
N ARG A 78 -11.02 -18.80 -17.78
CA ARG A 78 -10.54 -18.11 -19.00
C ARG A 78 -11.27 -16.78 -19.28
N ARG A 79 -12.60 -16.72 -19.09
CA ARG A 79 -13.38 -15.50 -19.30
C ARG A 79 -12.99 -14.38 -18.32
N GLY A 80 -12.83 -14.73 -17.04
CA GLY A 80 -12.38 -13.78 -16.02
C GLY A 80 -10.99 -13.23 -16.34
N LEU A 81 -10.08 -14.10 -16.78
CA LEU A 81 -8.73 -13.71 -17.16
C LEU A 81 -8.73 -12.72 -18.34
N ILE A 82 -9.52 -12.99 -19.39
CA ILE A 82 -9.61 -12.08 -20.56
C ILE A 82 -10.20 -10.72 -20.15
N ILE A 83 -11.27 -10.69 -19.33
CA ILE A 83 -11.92 -9.44 -18.93
C ILE A 83 -10.99 -8.61 -18.04
N VAL A 84 -10.40 -9.21 -17.01
CA VAL A 84 -9.56 -8.50 -16.06
C VAL A 84 -8.26 -8.00 -16.69
N LEU A 85 -7.62 -8.81 -17.56
CA LEU A 85 -6.46 -8.34 -18.32
C LEU A 85 -6.86 -7.33 -19.41
N GLY A 86 -8.05 -7.48 -20.00
CA GLY A 86 -8.60 -6.54 -20.98
C GLY A 86 -8.80 -5.14 -20.40
N MET A 87 -8.94 -5.00 -19.07
CA MET A 87 -9.01 -3.70 -18.41
C MET A 87 -7.79 -2.81 -18.67
N ALA A 88 -6.63 -3.39 -18.97
CA ALA A 88 -5.45 -2.62 -19.37
C ALA A 88 -5.64 -1.92 -20.74
N LEU A 89 -6.31 -2.58 -21.66
CA LEU A 89 -6.65 -1.97 -22.97
C LEU A 89 -7.74 -0.89 -22.79
N VAL A 90 -8.70 -1.12 -21.91
CA VAL A 90 -9.72 -0.12 -21.55
C VAL A 90 -9.06 1.11 -20.92
N ALA A 91 -8.10 0.92 -20.01
CA ALA A 91 -7.35 2.02 -19.42
C ALA A 91 -6.56 2.81 -20.47
N ALA A 92 -5.93 2.13 -21.41
CA ALA A 92 -5.23 2.78 -22.52
C ALA A 92 -6.18 3.60 -23.42
N ALA A 93 -7.36 3.06 -23.74
CA ALA A 93 -8.37 3.76 -24.54
C ALA A 93 -8.96 4.97 -23.81
N MET A 94 -9.11 4.86 -22.48
CA MET A 94 -9.66 5.93 -21.62
C MET A 94 -8.62 6.97 -21.23
N TRP A 95 -7.36 6.84 -21.64
CA TRP A 95 -6.31 7.80 -21.30
C TRP A 95 -6.61 9.22 -21.82
N LEU A 96 -6.92 9.37 -23.12
CA LEU A 96 -7.28 10.69 -23.68
C LEU A 96 -8.56 11.28 -23.07
N PRO A 97 -9.68 10.54 -22.93
CA PRO A 97 -10.86 11.05 -22.24
C PRO A 97 -10.57 11.41 -20.78
N GLY A 98 -9.69 10.66 -20.10
CA GLY A 98 -9.28 10.93 -18.72
C GLY A 98 -8.56 12.27 -18.59
N GLN A 99 -7.62 12.58 -19.48
CA GLN A 99 -6.95 13.88 -19.50
C GLN A 99 -7.92 15.03 -19.75
N CYS A 100 -8.88 14.87 -20.67
CA CYS A 100 -9.95 15.85 -20.85
C CYS A 100 -10.77 16.04 -19.57
N LEU A 101 -11.08 14.97 -18.84
CA LEU A 101 -11.80 15.05 -17.59
C LEU A 101 -11.02 15.86 -16.53
N PHE A 102 -9.73 15.62 -16.37
CA PHE A 102 -8.87 16.35 -15.44
C PHE A 102 -8.70 17.82 -15.81
N PHE A 103 -8.75 18.15 -17.10
CA PHE A 103 -8.72 19.53 -17.58
C PHE A 103 -9.99 20.32 -17.16
N TYR A 104 -11.18 19.71 -17.28
CA TYR A 104 -12.43 20.37 -16.92
C TYR A 104 -12.76 20.31 -15.43
N ILE A 105 -12.43 19.20 -14.78
CA ILE A 105 -12.76 18.95 -13.38
C ILE A 105 -11.45 18.77 -12.61
N GLN A 106 -10.86 19.90 -12.24
CA GLN A 106 -9.68 19.91 -11.40
C GLN A 106 -10.05 19.55 -9.95
N GLY A 107 -9.17 18.92 -9.25
CA GLY A 107 -9.36 18.64 -7.84
C GLY A 107 -9.64 17.16 -7.51
N PRO A 108 -9.84 16.85 -6.21
CA PRO A 108 -10.11 15.49 -5.76
C PRO A 108 -11.37 14.88 -6.38
N LEU A 109 -12.30 15.74 -6.83
CA LEU A 109 -13.51 15.29 -7.51
C LEU A 109 -13.21 14.65 -8.86
N GLY A 110 -12.25 15.20 -9.64
CA GLY A 110 -11.81 14.61 -10.91
C GLY A 110 -11.20 13.22 -10.72
N ILE A 111 -10.37 13.07 -9.70
CA ILE A 111 -9.77 11.76 -9.34
C ILE A 111 -10.87 10.77 -8.96
N LEU A 112 -11.80 11.18 -8.12
CA LEU A 112 -12.90 10.31 -7.69
C LEU A 112 -13.77 9.90 -8.88
N LEU A 113 -14.07 10.82 -9.78
CA LEU A 113 -14.89 10.55 -10.97
C LEU A 113 -14.22 9.54 -11.90
N ILE A 114 -12.94 9.69 -12.22
CA ILE A 114 -12.25 8.75 -13.10
C ILE A 114 -12.17 7.35 -12.47
N VAL A 115 -11.92 7.26 -11.17
CA VAL A 115 -11.90 6.00 -10.42
C VAL A 115 -13.27 5.31 -10.47
N VAL A 116 -14.34 6.06 -10.24
CA VAL A 116 -15.72 5.53 -10.28
C VAL A 116 -16.11 5.12 -11.71
N ILE A 117 -15.78 5.92 -12.71
CA ILE A 117 -16.05 5.59 -14.11
C ILE A 117 -15.32 4.30 -14.52
N MET A 118 -14.04 4.21 -14.23
CA MET A 118 -13.25 3.03 -14.57
C MET A 118 -13.70 1.79 -13.80
N ALA A 119 -14.08 1.94 -12.52
CA ALA A 119 -14.67 0.85 -11.75
C ALA A 119 -16.01 0.40 -12.34
N ALA A 120 -16.88 1.33 -12.71
CA ALA A 120 -18.18 1.04 -13.32
C ALA A 120 -18.03 0.32 -14.66
N ILE A 121 -17.10 0.76 -15.52
CA ILE A 121 -16.77 0.05 -16.78
C ILE A 121 -16.33 -1.38 -16.50
N GLY A 122 -15.44 -1.60 -15.53
CA GLY A 122 -15.00 -2.93 -15.14
C GLY A 122 -16.15 -3.81 -14.64
N VAL A 123 -17.00 -3.28 -13.77
CA VAL A 123 -18.21 -3.97 -13.27
C VAL A 123 -19.14 -4.33 -14.43
N LEU A 124 -19.44 -3.40 -15.32
CA LEU A 124 -20.32 -3.62 -16.48
C LEU A 124 -19.76 -4.71 -17.41
N LEU A 125 -18.48 -4.67 -17.74
CA LEU A 125 -17.85 -5.69 -18.55
C LEU A 125 -17.92 -7.07 -17.89
N GLY A 126 -17.71 -7.13 -16.57
CA GLY A 126 -17.85 -8.36 -15.79
C GLY A 126 -19.28 -8.89 -15.77
N ILE A 127 -20.31 -8.02 -15.70
CA ILE A 127 -21.72 -8.41 -15.73
C ILE A 127 -22.12 -8.93 -17.13
N VAL A 128 -21.71 -8.24 -18.19
CA VAL A 128 -22.12 -8.57 -19.56
C VAL A 128 -21.44 -9.82 -20.06
N PHE A 129 -20.12 -9.94 -19.86
CA PHE A 129 -19.31 -10.99 -20.46
C PHE A 129 -18.87 -12.12 -19.48
N GLY A 130 -19.15 -11.97 -18.18
CA GLY A 130 -18.65 -12.87 -17.13
C GLY A 130 -19.24 -14.30 -17.11
N GLY A 131 -20.39 -14.53 -17.75
CA GLY A 131 -21.02 -15.86 -17.78
C GLY A 131 -21.37 -16.41 -16.40
N ASP A 132 -21.00 -17.68 -16.12
CA ASP A 132 -21.36 -18.37 -14.85
C ASP A 132 -20.65 -17.77 -13.62
N GLY A 133 -19.45 -17.16 -13.79
CA GLY A 133 -18.69 -16.48 -12.71
C GLY A 133 -18.98 -14.99 -12.59
N ARG A 134 -20.11 -14.50 -13.07
CA ARG A 134 -20.47 -13.08 -13.22
C ARG A 134 -20.17 -12.22 -11.99
N LYS A 135 -20.52 -12.69 -10.79
CA LYS A 135 -20.32 -11.92 -9.54
C LYS A 135 -18.85 -11.74 -9.18
N GLU A 136 -18.06 -12.80 -9.29
CA GLU A 136 -16.62 -12.76 -8.94
C GLU A 136 -15.82 -11.97 -9.99
N ILE A 137 -16.12 -12.22 -11.27
CA ILE A 137 -15.48 -11.52 -12.39
C ILE A 137 -15.80 -10.03 -12.38
N SER A 138 -17.05 -9.66 -12.11
CA SER A 138 -17.48 -8.26 -12.01
C SER A 138 -16.77 -7.52 -10.86
N ARG A 139 -16.64 -8.15 -9.70
CA ARG A 139 -15.88 -7.57 -8.57
C ARG A 139 -14.41 -7.38 -8.91
N ALA A 140 -13.77 -8.42 -9.48
CA ALA A 140 -12.36 -8.34 -9.85
C ALA A 140 -12.09 -7.28 -10.92
N ALA A 141 -12.90 -7.24 -11.97
CA ALA A 141 -12.78 -6.24 -13.02
C ALA A 141 -13.07 -4.83 -12.52
N GLY A 142 -14.04 -4.66 -11.60
CA GLY A 142 -14.34 -3.39 -10.95
C GLY A 142 -13.17 -2.89 -10.08
N ILE A 143 -12.57 -3.76 -9.28
CA ILE A 143 -11.38 -3.43 -8.49
C ILE A 143 -10.22 -3.05 -9.40
N THR A 144 -9.95 -3.83 -10.45
CA THR A 144 -8.89 -3.53 -11.43
C THR A 144 -9.16 -2.20 -12.13
N GLY A 145 -10.42 -1.91 -12.48
CA GLY A 145 -10.83 -0.63 -13.05
C GLY A 145 -10.59 0.55 -12.10
N ALA A 146 -10.95 0.41 -10.83
CA ALA A 146 -10.69 1.45 -9.83
C ALA A 146 -9.18 1.77 -9.72
N PHE A 147 -8.34 0.74 -9.66
CA PHE A 147 -6.89 0.93 -9.66
C PHE A 147 -6.37 1.52 -10.97
N ALA A 148 -6.94 1.16 -12.12
CA ALA A 148 -6.60 1.78 -13.39
C ALA A 148 -6.90 3.28 -13.39
N GLY A 149 -8.04 3.69 -12.83
CA GLY A 149 -8.37 5.11 -12.63
C GLY A 149 -7.36 5.84 -11.73
N LEU A 150 -6.89 5.21 -10.65
CA LEU A 150 -5.84 5.76 -9.80
C LEU A 150 -4.49 5.87 -10.53
N ILE A 151 -4.14 4.89 -11.37
CA ILE A 151 -2.92 4.91 -12.19
C ILE A 151 -2.98 6.07 -13.21
N MET A 152 -4.16 6.33 -13.82
CA MET A 152 -4.36 7.46 -14.72
C MET A 152 -4.21 8.80 -13.98
N ALA A 153 -4.76 8.93 -12.78
CA ALA A 153 -4.56 10.12 -11.94
C ALA A 153 -3.08 10.31 -11.53
N MET A 154 -2.36 9.22 -11.30
CA MET A 154 -0.93 9.25 -11.04
C MET A 154 -0.12 9.70 -12.27
N ASP A 155 -0.49 9.23 -13.47
CA ASP A 155 0.14 9.69 -14.72
C ASP A 155 -0.05 11.19 -14.93
N GLU A 156 -1.25 11.69 -14.71
CA GLU A 156 -1.54 13.13 -14.76
C GLU A 156 -0.68 13.91 -13.76
N ALA A 157 -0.61 13.46 -12.51
CA ALA A 157 0.25 14.08 -11.50
C ALA A 157 1.73 14.10 -11.93
N LEU A 158 2.24 13.00 -12.52
CA LEU A 158 3.62 12.91 -12.96
C LEU A 158 3.97 13.87 -14.10
N GLN A 159 3.01 14.34 -14.90
CA GLN A 159 3.24 15.36 -15.93
C GLN A 159 3.69 16.69 -15.32
N TYR A 160 3.28 17.01 -14.09
CA TYR A 160 3.70 18.20 -13.35
C TYR A 160 5.02 18.02 -12.59
N TRP A 161 5.67 16.86 -12.70
CA TRP A 161 6.90 16.56 -11.96
C TRP A 161 8.07 17.48 -12.31
N SER A 162 8.22 17.86 -13.58
CA SER A 162 9.27 18.77 -14.03
C SER A 162 9.09 20.18 -13.45
N GLU A 163 7.85 20.65 -13.36
CA GLU A 163 7.50 21.91 -12.74
C GLU A 163 7.75 21.87 -11.23
N TYR A 164 7.35 20.77 -10.58
CA TYR A 164 7.65 20.52 -9.18
C TYR A 164 9.15 20.61 -8.88
N LEU A 165 10.01 19.96 -9.68
CA LEU A 165 11.45 20.01 -9.51
C LEU A 165 12.03 21.44 -9.66
N SER A 166 11.43 22.28 -10.52
CA SER A 166 11.88 23.66 -10.71
C SER A 166 11.59 24.55 -9.50
N LEU A 167 10.61 24.20 -8.69
CA LEU A 167 10.14 24.97 -7.52
C LEU A 167 10.83 24.57 -6.22
N ILE A 168 11.47 23.39 -6.19
CA ILE A 168 12.20 22.94 -5.01
C ILE A 168 13.60 23.55 -5.02
N PRO A 169 14.08 24.14 -3.91
CA PRO A 169 15.47 24.53 -3.77
C PRO A 169 16.34 23.27 -3.74
N LEU A 170 16.95 22.96 -4.88
CA LEU A 170 17.75 21.75 -5.09
C LEU A 170 19.12 21.86 -4.40
N ASN A 171 19.18 21.54 -3.12
CA ASN A 171 20.43 21.13 -2.48
C ASN A 171 20.64 19.62 -2.69
N ASN A 172 20.88 19.20 -3.96
CA ASN A 172 21.18 17.82 -4.38
C ASN A 172 20.09 16.74 -4.13
N GLY A 173 18.82 17.08 -3.94
CA GLY A 173 17.74 16.12 -3.76
C GLY A 173 16.62 16.27 -4.80
N TYR A 174 16.04 15.15 -5.26
CA TYR A 174 14.87 15.14 -6.15
C TYR A 174 13.54 15.22 -5.39
N ILE A 175 13.57 15.19 -4.07
CA ILE A 175 12.37 15.11 -3.22
C ILE A 175 12.59 15.98 -2.01
N SER A 176 11.62 16.83 -1.71
CA SER A 176 11.60 17.58 -0.45
C SER A 176 11.28 16.61 0.69
N THR A 177 12.03 16.68 1.79
CA THR A 177 11.97 15.67 2.86
C THR A 177 11.64 16.26 4.22
N ILE A 178 11.72 17.57 4.37
CA ILE A 178 11.54 18.27 5.65
C ILE A 178 10.32 19.16 5.59
N GLY A 179 9.43 19.02 6.57
CA GLY A 179 8.17 19.75 6.66
C GLY A 179 7.00 19.02 6.02
N ALA A 180 5.84 19.65 6.03
CA ALA A 180 4.62 19.08 5.46
C ALA A 180 4.34 19.57 4.03
N VAL A 181 4.85 20.72 3.67
CA VAL A 181 4.61 21.38 2.36
C VAL A 181 5.77 22.32 2.03
N THR A 182 6.19 22.34 0.78
CA THR A 182 7.18 23.30 0.28
C THR A 182 6.57 24.71 0.18
N PRO A 183 7.16 25.74 0.83
CA PRO A 183 6.58 27.10 0.85
C PRO A 183 6.36 27.72 -0.53
N ALA A 184 7.21 27.38 -1.52
CA ALA A 184 7.08 27.87 -2.88
C ALA A 184 5.82 27.31 -3.57
N ILE A 185 5.49 26.05 -3.32
CA ILE A 185 4.34 25.36 -3.90
C ILE A 185 3.03 25.78 -3.22
N LYS A 186 3.06 26.03 -1.90
CA LYS A 186 1.91 26.54 -1.16
C LYS A 186 1.33 27.85 -1.73
N ARG A 187 2.13 28.62 -2.44
CA ARG A 187 1.71 29.87 -3.09
C ARG A 187 1.04 29.67 -4.44
N GLN A 188 1.15 28.48 -5.01
CA GLN A 188 0.53 28.14 -6.27
C GLN A 188 -0.78 27.42 -6.00
N GLU A 189 -1.87 27.82 -6.68
CA GLU A 189 -3.19 27.17 -6.56
C GLU A 189 -3.30 25.88 -7.38
N ASN A 190 -2.16 25.33 -7.85
CA ASN A 190 -2.18 24.09 -8.64
C ASN A 190 -2.25 22.88 -7.72
N MET A 191 -3.38 22.18 -7.78
CA MET A 191 -3.65 21.00 -6.97
C MET A 191 -2.65 19.86 -7.24
N TRP A 192 -2.25 19.65 -8.50
CA TRP A 192 -1.34 18.54 -8.84
C TRP A 192 0.04 18.72 -8.21
N LEU A 193 0.56 19.95 -8.24
CA LEU A 193 1.82 20.29 -7.57
C LEU A 193 1.73 20.10 -6.05
N SER A 194 0.63 20.55 -5.44
CA SER A 194 0.39 20.37 -4.01
C SER A 194 0.28 18.89 -3.63
N LEU A 195 -0.32 18.07 -4.49
CA LEU A 195 -0.48 16.64 -4.30
C LEU A 195 0.87 15.92 -4.38
N ILE A 196 1.68 16.21 -5.41
CA ILE A 196 3.05 15.67 -5.55
C ILE A 196 3.90 16.04 -4.35
N ASP A 197 3.86 17.30 -3.93
CA ASP A 197 4.64 17.80 -2.80
C ASP A 197 4.26 17.10 -1.50
N SER A 198 2.97 16.96 -1.23
CA SER A 198 2.47 16.26 -0.04
C SER A 198 2.90 14.80 -0.02
N TYR A 199 2.79 14.09 -1.14
CA TYR A 199 3.26 12.70 -1.24
C TYR A 199 4.78 12.58 -1.11
N ALA A 200 5.53 13.50 -1.71
CA ALA A 200 6.99 13.53 -1.61
C ALA A 200 7.47 13.64 -0.15
N HIS A 201 6.84 14.53 0.62
CA HIS A 201 7.14 14.70 2.05
C HIS A 201 6.72 13.48 2.90
N LEU A 202 5.70 12.70 2.47
CA LEU A 202 5.22 11.51 3.18
C LEU A 202 6.08 10.26 2.94
N ILE A 203 6.83 10.17 1.84
CA ILE A 203 7.58 8.96 1.45
C ILE A 203 8.53 8.49 2.56
N LEU A 204 9.39 9.38 3.07
CA LEU A 204 10.40 8.99 4.07
C LEU A 204 9.81 8.69 5.45
N PRO A 205 8.91 9.54 6.02
CA PRO A 205 8.23 9.22 7.28
C PRO A 205 7.48 7.89 7.21
N THR A 206 6.73 7.68 6.14
CA THR A 206 5.97 6.43 5.94
C THR A 206 6.88 5.22 5.80
N ALA A 207 7.96 5.33 5.03
CA ALA A 207 8.94 4.25 4.89
C ALA A 207 9.59 3.89 6.23
N ALA A 208 9.95 4.89 7.05
CA ALA A 208 10.52 4.66 8.37
C ALA A 208 9.54 3.90 9.29
N LEU A 209 8.28 4.35 9.36
CA LEU A 209 7.24 3.68 10.15
C LEU A 209 6.93 2.27 9.63
N LEU A 210 6.85 2.09 8.31
CA LEU A 210 6.61 0.77 7.70
C LEU A 210 7.72 -0.23 8.03
N ILE A 211 8.98 0.16 7.95
CA ILE A 211 10.10 -0.75 8.25
C ILE A 211 10.02 -1.23 9.71
N ILE A 212 9.75 -0.32 10.64
CA ILE A 212 9.60 -0.65 12.07
C ILE A 212 8.42 -1.59 12.29
N SER A 213 7.25 -1.25 11.71
CA SER A 213 6.02 -2.03 11.86
C SER A 213 6.15 -3.43 11.25
N VAL A 214 6.69 -3.54 10.02
CA VAL A 214 6.91 -4.82 9.34
C VAL A 214 7.87 -5.71 10.14
N ALA A 215 8.95 -5.15 10.71
CA ALA A 215 9.86 -5.90 11.57
C ALA A 215 9.16 -6.43 12.84
N GLY A 216 8.27 -5.63 13.43
CA GLY A 216 7.44 -6.02 14.57
C GLY A 216 6.48 -7.15 14.21
N TYR A 217 5.63 -6.94 13.20
CA TYR A 217 4.65 -7.93 12.76
C TYR A 217 5.27 -9.24 12.28
N THR A 218 6.44 -9.19 11.64
CA THR A 218 7.16 -10.40 11.22
C THR A 218 7.57 -11.23 12.44
N ARG A 219 8.05 -10.61 13.51
CA ARG A 219 8.42 -11.32 14.75
C ARG A 219 7.19 -11.93 15.43
N TYR A 220 6.09 -11.18 15.55
CA TYR A 220 4.82 -11.66 16.11
C TYR A 220 4.25 -12.81 15.29
N SER A 221 4.19 -12.67 13.96
CA SER A 221 3.70 -13.71 13.05
C SER A 221 4.50 -14.99 13.18
N ARG A 222 5.84 -14.88 13.27
CA ARG A 222 6.70 -16.04 13.42
C ARG A 222 6.48 -16.75 14.76
N ALA A 223 6.39 -16.00 15.86
CA ALA A 223 6.17 -16.56 17.17
C ALA A 223 4.82 -17.28 17.25
N SER A 224 3.74 -16.63 16.83
CA SER A 224 2.39 -17.20 16.79
C SER A 224 2.32 -18.44 15.87
N LEU A 225 2.95 -18.39 14.68
CA LEU A 225 2.97 -19.54 13.77
C LEU A 225 3.70 -20.73 14.39
N LEU A 226 4.83 -20.54 15.05
CA LEU A 226 5.58 -21.62 15.74
C LEU A 226 4.74 -22.24 16.86
N GLU A 227 4.02 -21.44 17.63
CA GLU A 227 3.10 -21.91 18.67
C GLU A 227 1.99 -22.78 18.08
N VAL A 228 1.33 -22.28 17.03
CA VAL A 228 0.24 -22.98 16.34
C VAL A 228 0.71 -24.28 15.69
N MET A 229 1.91 -24.31 15.13
CA MET A 229 2.48 -25.53 14.50
C MET A 229 2.69 -26.68 15.47
N ASN A 230 2.73 -26.42 16.77
CA ASN A 230 2.87 -27.43 17.83
C ASN A 230 1.52 -27.95 18.34
N GLN A 231 0.39 -27.39 17.89
CA GLN A 231 -0.95 -27.78 18.31
C GLN A 231 -1.38 -29.15 17.75
N ASP A 232 -2.20 -29.88 18.50
CA ASP A 232 -2.60 -31.25 18.16
C ASP A 232 -3.37 -31.36 16.87
N TYR A 233 -4.19 -30.37 16.51
CA TYR A 233 -4.92 -30.37 15.24
C TYR A 233 -4.00 -30.26 14.02
N VAL A 234 -2.84 -29.60 14.17
CA VAL A 234 -1.82 -29.53 13.12
C VAL A 234 -1.11 -30.88 12.98
N ARG A 235 -0.78 -31.53 14.12
CA ARG A 235 -0.24 -32.90 14.14
C ARG A 235 -1.20 -33.89 13.48
N THR A 236 -2.49 -33.78 13.79
CA THR A 236 -3.54 -34.62 13.18
C THR A 236 -3.63 -34.40 11.67
N ALA A 237 -3.55 -33.16 11.19
CA ALA A 237 -3.53 -32.86 9.77
C ALA A 237 -2.35 -33.48 9.03
N ARG A 238 -1.15 -33.47 9.65
CA ARG A 238 0.04 -34.18 9.14
C ARG A 238 -0.14 -35.70 9.13
N ALA A 239 -0.69 -36.26 10.20
CA ALA A 239 -0.96 -37.69 10.29
C ALA A 239 -1.95 -38.21 9.22
N LYS A 240 -2.85 -37.34 8.75
CA LYS A 240 -3.77 -37.62 7.60
C LYS A 240 -3.08 -37.53 6.24
N GLY A 241 -1.74 -37.31 6.17
CA GLY A 241 -0.98 -37.29 4.93
C GLY A 241 -1.17 -36.02 4.10
N LEU A 242 -1.68 -34.92 4.67
CA LEU A 242 -1.81 -33.64 3.96
C LEU A 242 -0.42 -33.04 3.68
N ASN A 243 -0.28 -32.44 2.48
CA ASN A 243 0.94 -31.74 2.10
C ASN A 243 1.23 -30.60 3.10
N GLU A 244 2.51 -30.42 3.48
CA GLU A 244 2.95 -29.42 4.47
C GLU A 244 2.47 -27.99 4.10
N ARG A 245 2.46 -27.63 2.82
CA ARG A 245 1.93 -26.35 2.35
C ARG A 245 0.45 -26.19 2.71
N THR A 246 -0.35 -27.23 2.57
CA THR A 246 -1.78 -27.22 2.91
C THR A 246 -1.96 -27.12 4.43
N VAL A 247 -1.14 -27.85 5.20
CA VAL A 247 -1.15 -27.79 6.66
C VAL A 247 -0.85 -26.39 7.15
N VAL A 248 0.21 -25.77 6.63
CA VAL A 248 0.61 -24.41 7.03
C VAL A 248 -0.43 -23.38 6.60
N VAL A 249 -0.76 -23.31 5.30
CA VAL A 249 -1.59 -22.22 4.75
C VAL A 249 -3.05 -22.34 5.17
N ARG A 250 -3.62 -23.55 5.17
CA ARG A 250 -5.05 -23.74 5.40
C ARG A 250 -5.41 -24.00 6.86
N HIS A 251 -4.53 -24.64 7.62
CA HIS A 251 -4.81 -25.04 8.99
C HIS A 251 -4.07 -24.21 10.05
N ALA A 252 -2.78 -23.88 9.84
CA ALA A 252 -2.00 -23.14 10.81
C ALA A 252 -2.13 -21.62 10.67
N MET A 253 -2.01 -21.07 9.44
CA MET A 253 -1.93 -19.63 9.18
C MET A 253 -3.17 -18.88 9.68
N ARG A 254 -4.37 -19.42 9.49
CA ARG A 254 -5.61 -18.78 9.93
C ARG A 254 -5.60 -18.49 11.43
N ASN A 255 -5.15 -19.45 12.24
CA ASN A 255 -5.10 -19.27 13.68
C ASN A 255 -3.88 -18.46 14.14
N ALA A 256 -2.76 -18.56 13.40
CA ALA A 256 -1.56 -17.78 13.67
C ALA A 256 -1.74 -16.27 13.39
N LEU A 257 -2.70 -15.89 12.54
CA LEU A 257 -2.99 -14.48 12.24
C LEU A 257 -3.95 -13.82 13.25
N LEU A 258 -4.64 -14.58 14.11
CA LEU A 258 -5.56 -14.03 15.10
C LEU A 258 -4.92 -12.95 16.00
N PRO A 259 -3.74 -13.17 16.61
CA PRO A 259 -3.11 -12.14 17.44
C PRO A 259 -2.72 -10.88 16.64
N ILE A 260 -2.37 -11.04 15.36
CA ILE A 260 -2.03 -9.90 14.51
C ILE A 260 -3.28 -9.06 14.20
N ALA A 261 -4.40 -9.72 13.94
CA ALA A 261 -5.67 -9.06 13.68
C ALA A 261 -6.15 -8.19 14.87
N THR A 262 -5.71 -8.50 16.10
CA THR A 262 -6.01 -7.69 17.29
C THR A 262 -5.01 -6.55 17.51
N ILE A 263 -3.74 -6.73 17.15
CA ILE A 263 -2.69 -5.70 17.31
C ILE A 263 -2.85 -4.57 16.28
N VAL A 264 -3.14 -4.91 15.01
CA VAL A 264 -3.19 -3.95 13.90
C VAL A 264 -4.16 -2.77 14.14
N PRO A 265 -5.41 -2.97 14.61
CA PRO A 265 -6.32 -1.86 14.89
C PRO A 265 -5.81 -0.91 15.98
N VAL A 266 -5.18 -1.46 17.02
CA VAL A 266 -4.60 -0.68 18.10
C VAL A 266 -3.44 0.17 17.59
N ASP A 267 -2.56 -0.41 16.76
CA ASP A 267 -1.46 0.32 16.15
C ASP A 267 -1.93 1.43 15.21
N ILE A 268 -2.98 1.17 14.40
CA ILE A 268 -3.59 2.19 13.52
C ILE A 268 -4.14 3.36 14.34
N THR A 269 -4.85 3.09 15.43
CA THR A 269 -5.38 4.16 16.28
C THR A 269 -4.29 4.89 17.07
N ALA A 270 -3.20 4.21 17.43
CA ALA A 270 -2.04 4.83 18.03
C ALA A 270 -1.33 5.81 17.06
N LEU A 271 -1.30 5.50 15.76
CA LEU A 271 -0.76 6.43 14.74
C LEU A 271 -1.56 7.74 14.65
N ILE A 272 -2.85 7.72 14.94
CA ILE A 272 -3.68 8.95 14.99
C ILE A 272 -3.23 9.85 16.14
N GLY A 273 -2.77 9.28 17.24
CA GLY A 273 -2.15 10.02 18.35
C GLY A 273 -0.82 10.68 17.97
N GLY A 274 -0.23 10.31 16.85
CA GLY A 274 0.98 10.88 16.29
C GLY A 274 2.25 10.07 16.56
N ALA A 275 3.06 9.94 15.55
CA ALA A 275 4.39 9.36 15.63
C ALA A 275 5.38 10.46 16.07
N VAL A 276 5.35 10.86 17.33
CA VAL A 276 6.03 12.04 17.88
C VAL A 276 7.48 12.17 17.42
N ILE A 277 8.26 11.08 17.49
CA ILE A 277 9.68 11.09 17.09
C ILE A 277 9.81 11.31 15.59
N THR A 278 9.02 10.61 14.79
CA THR A 278 9.05 10.72 13.32
C THR A 278 8.62 12.11 12.88
N GLU A 279 7.57 12.67 13.49
CA GLU A 279 7.12 14.04 13.21
C GLU A 279 8.19 15.09 13.54
N GLN A 280 8.93 14.92 14.65
CA GLN A 280 10.03 15.79 15.02
C GLN A 280 11.21 15.69 14.04
N VAL A 281 11.61 14.46 13.67
CA VAL A 281 12.75 14.22 12.76
C VAL A 281 12.49 14.80 11.37
N PHE A 282 11.27 14.63 10.85
CA PHE A 282 10.90 15.12 9.53
C PHE A 282 10.26 16.53 9.54
N ALA A 283 10.20 17.19 10.72
CA ALA A 283 9.55 18.49 10.91
C ALA A 283 8.10 18.51 10.39
N TRP A 284 7.38 17.40 10.54
CA TRP A 284 5.99 17.28 10.15
C TRP A 284 5.08 17.89 11.22
N ALA A 285 4.15 18.75 10.80
CA ALA A 285 3.23 19.41 11.73
C ALA A 285 2.02 18.51 12.03
N GLY A 286 2.25 17.45 12.83
CA GLY A 286 1.21 16.51 13.26
C GLY A 286 0.83 16.68 14.74
N MET A 287 0.06 15.70 15.24
CA MET A 287 -0.43 15.68 16.63
C MET A 287 0.71 15.54 17.65
N GLY A 288 1.73 14.74 17.35
CA GLY A 288 2.89 14.59 18.22
C GLY A 288 3.73 15.85 18.29
N ALA A 289 3.90 16.58 17.19
CA ALA A 289 4.57 17.88 17.17
C ALA A 289 3.78 18.93 17.98
N LEU A 290 2.44 18.88 17.92
CA LEU A 290 1.55 19.73 18.74
C LEU A 290 1.75 19.46 20.23
N PHE A 291 1.80 18.18 20.62
CA PHE A 291 2.06 17.77 22.00
C PHE A 291 3.39 18.33 22.53
N ILE A 292 4.48 18.19 21.76
CA ILE A 292 5.79 18.72 22.16
C ILE A 292 5.78 20.25 22.29
N ARG A 293 5.04 20.95 21.41
CA ARG A 293 4.88 22.41 21.53
C ARG A 293 4.16 22.79 22.82
N GLY A 294 3.08 22.05 23.17
CA GLY A 294 2.35 22.25 24.41
C GLY A 294 3.23 22.04 25.65
N LEU A 295 4.04 20.98 25.65
CA LEU A 295 5.01 20.72 26.72
C LEU A 295 6.02 21.85 26.87
N ASN A 296 6.62 22.29 25.78
CA ASN A 296 7.62 23.36 25.79
C ASN A 296 7.04 24.73 26.18
N ALA A 297 5.77 24.98 25.84
CA ALA A 297 5.04 26.19 26.22
C ALA A 297 4.42 26.12 27.63
N VAL A 298 4.52 24.96 28.32
CA VAL A 298 3.86 24.69 29.61
C VAL A 298 2.34 24.91 29.51
N ASP A 299 1.75 24.64 28.36
CA ASP A 299 0.31 24.76 28.12
C ASP A 299 -0.41 23.47 28.52
N VAL A 300 -0.87 23.49 29.76
CA VAL A 300 -1.58 22.36 30.40
C VAL A 300 -2.86 21.99 29.61
N ASN A 301 -3.60 22.99 29.10
CA ASN A 301 -4.86 22.73 28.39
C ASN A 301 -4.62 21.98 27.08
N LEU A 302 -3.60 22.37 26.34
CA LEU A 302 -3.22 21.71 25.08
C LEU A 302 -2.73 20.29 25.34
N VAL A 303 -1.88 20.09 26.35
CA VAL A 303 -1.38 18.76 26.73
C VAL A 303 -2.53 17.84 27.19
N MET A 304 -3.45 18.33 28.02
CA MET A 304 -4.63 17.57 28.45
C MET A 304 -5.55 17.22 27.27
N GLY A 305 -5.79 18.16 26.35
CA GLY A 305 -6.57 17.91 25.14
C GLY A 305 -5.96 16.82 24.27
N TYR A 306 -4.64 16.85 24.08
CA TYR A 306 -3.92 15.79 23.35
C TYR A 306 -4.08 14.43 24.03
N VAL A 307 -3.83 14.33 25.34
CA VAL A 307 -3.96 13.07 26.10
C VAL A 307 -5.38 12.53 26.04
N MET A 308 -6.40 13.39 26.10
CA MET A 308 -7.80 12.99 25.94
C MET A 308 -8.07 12.36 24.56
N ILE A 309 -7.59 12.98 23.49
CA ILE A 309 -7.78 12.46 22.12
C ILE A 309 -7.07 11.12 21.97
N VAL A 310 -5.81 11.02 22.41
CA VAL A 310 -5.04 9.76 22.33
C VAL A 310 -5.69 8.66 23.15
N GLY A 311 -6.16 8.98 24.37
CA GLY A 311 -6.88 8.03 25.22
C GLY A 311 -8.19 7.55 24.57
N LEU A 312 -8.96 8.46 23.97
CA LEU A 312 -10.18 8.11 23.23
C LEU A 312 -9.87 7.19 22.05
N MET A 313 -8.83 7.51 21.26
CA MET A 313 -8.41 6.68 20.13
C MET A 313 -7.95 5.30 20.59
N ALA A 314 -7.25 5.18 21.70
CA ALA A 314 -6.85 3.90 22.28
C ALA A 314 -8.07 3.03 22.66
N VAL A 315 -9.11 3.63 23.26
CA VAL A 315 -10.36 2.93 23.56
C VAL A 315 -11.05 2.46 22.28
N ILE A 316 -11.15 3.32 21.27
CA ILE A 316 -11.73 2.96 19.97
C ILE A 316 -10.94 1.82 19.32
N GLY A 317 -9.60 1.86 19.35
CA GLY A 317 -8.74 0.81 18.82
C GLY A 317 -8.98 -0.53 19.49
N ASN A 318 -9.10 -0.55 20.82
CA ASN A 318 -9.42 -1.76 21.56
C ASN A 318 -10.80 -2.31 21.20
N VAL A 319 -11.83 -1.45 21.13
CA VAL A 319 -13.18 -1.87 20.72
C VAL A 319 -13.17 -2.48 19.31
N ILE A 320 -12.45 -1.88 18.36
CA ILE A 320 -12.32 -2.44 17.01
C ILE A 320 -11.58 -3.78 17.05
N ALA A 321 -10.52 -3.90 17.85
CA ALA A 321 -9.79 -5.15 18.02
C ALA A 321 -10.69 -6.27 18.58
N ASP A 322 -11.51 -5.98 19.59
CA ASP A 322 -12.46 -6.93 20.18
C ASP A 322 -13.54 -7.35 19.20
N LEU A 323 -14.07 -6.42 18.40
CA LEU A 323 -15.03 -6.72 17.35
C LEU A 323 -14.43 -7.61 16.27
N LEU A 324 -13.19 -7.35 15.83
CA LEU A 324 -12.49 -8.19 14.87
C LEU A 324 -12.19 -9.56 15.44
N TYR A 325 -11.77 -9.64 16.70
CA TYR A 325 -11.54 -10.91 17.38
C TYR A 325 -12.83 -11.75 17.44
N SER A 326 -13.94 -11.15 17.86
CA SER A 326 -15.25 -11.79 17.88
C SER A 326 -15.75 -12.23 16.49
N ALA A 327 -15.39 -11.51 15.43
CA ALA A 327 -15.73 -11.87 14.05
C ALA A 327 -14.88 -13.03 13.51
N LEU A 328 -13.61 -13.12 13.94
CA LEU A 328 -12.65 -14.13 13.46
C LEU A 328 -12.74 -15.43 14.24
N ASP A 329 -13.04 -15.39 15.53
CA ASP A 329 -13.23 -16.58 16.38
C ASP A 329 -14.72 -16.76 16.75
N PRO A 330 -15.45 -17.64 16.03
CA PRO A 330 -16.86 -17.89 16.29
C PRO A 330 -17.15 -18.57 17.64
N ARG A 331 -16.12 -19.08 18.34
CA ARG A 331 -16.29 -19.77 19.62
C ARG A 331 -16.66 -18.82 20.77
N ILE A 332 -16.33 -17.54 20.64
CA ILE A 332 -16.59 -16.51 21.67
C ILE A 332 -18.02 -15.95 21.57
N ARG A 333 -18.72 -16.19 20.47
CA ARG A 333 -20.10 -15.72 20.25
C ARG A 333 -21.17 -16.40 21.12
N ILE A 334 -20.82 -17.39 21.95
CA ILE A 334 -21.79 -18.27 22.65
C ILE A 334 -21.80 -18.01 24.16
N SER A 335 -21.19 -16.94 24.65
CA SER A 335 -21.29 -16.57 26.07
C SER A 335 -21.98 -15.22 26.28
#